data_4667a0d95df29e762965116bbd14adb6
#
_entry.id   4667a0d95df29e762965116bbd14adb6
#
_cell.length_a   1.000
_cell.length_b   1.000
_cell.length_c   1.000
_cell.angle_alpha   90.00
_cell.angle_beta   90.00
_cell.angle_gamma   90.00
#
_symmetry.space_group_name_H-M   'P 1'
#
loop_
_entity.id
_entity.type
_entity.pdbx_description
1 polymer ?
#
loop_
_entity_poly.entity_id
_entity_poly.type
_entity_poly.pdbx_seq_one_letter_code
_entity_poly.pdbx_strand_id
1 'polypeptide(L)'
;SHRIATALARAGLERRGELARLVMTMRGGDRPKSAHVEFSGVSVMPRSMWEPWLLFRRPLEGRVQDNLRRWGTGGFRRISDQRPFGDVIVSSPTRPAERKLANHPSLKPQAFLRQLVRGVLPLGEGIVLDPFAGSGSTLAAAEAIGYASVGIERDPHYFEMAQQAIPRLRSIQVTAGAGDEPAAGHDSL
;
A
#
# COMPACT_ATOMS: atom_id res chain seq x y z
N SER A 1 -5.78 -1.11 -14.98
CA SER A 1 -5.46 -2.23 -14.06
C SER A 1 -5.65 -3.60 -14.71
N HIS A 2 -6.70 -3.85 -15.53
CA HIS A 2 -6.93 -5.20 -16.08
C HIS A 2 -5.79 -5.74 -16.96
N ARG A 3 -5.11 -4.90 -17.74
CA ARG A 3 -3.93 -5.31 -18.55
C ARG A 3 -2.80 -5.85 -17.69
N ILE A 4 -2.52 -5.21 -16.57
CA ILE A 4 -1.51 -5.66 -15.61
C ILE A 4 -1.96 -6.98 -14.97
N ALA A 5 -3.23 -7.08 -14.56
CA ALA A 5 -3.79 -8.31 -14.01
C ALA A 5 -3.66 -9.48 -14.99
N THR A 6 -3.98 -9.25 -16.26
CA THR A 6 -3.84 -10.26 -17.33
C THR A 6 -2.37 -10.67 -17.53
N ALA A 7 -1.43 -9.71 -17.52
CA ALA A 7 -0.01 -10.00 -17.68
C ALA A 7 0.52 -10.85 -16.52
N LEU A 8 0.17 -10.51 -15.27
CA LEU A 8 0.57 -11.27 -14.08
C LEU A 8 -0.02 -12.68 -14.08
N ALA A 9 -1.29 -12.82 -14.46
CA ALA A 9 -1.93 -14.14 -14.58
C ALA A 9 -1.27 -15.01 -15.67
N ARG A 10 -0.94 -14.42 -16.83
CA ARG A 10 -0.18 -15.11 -17.89
C ARG A 10 1.22 -15.51 -17.47
N ALA A 11 1.83 -14.76 -16.56
CA ALA A 11 3.12 -15.10 -15.95
C ALA A 11 3.01 -16.21 -14.87
N GLY A 12 1.84 -16.81 -14.68
CA GLY A 12 1.61 -17.91 -13.75
C GLY A 12 1.27 -17.51 -12.32
N LEU A 13 0.94 -16.24 -12.08
CA LEU A 13 0.50 -15.79 -10.75
C LEU A 13 -1.02 -15.93 -10.60
N GLU A 14 -1.47 -16.37 -9.42
CA GLU A 14 -2.87 -16.45 -9.05
C GLU A 14 -3.38 -15.11 -8.53
N ARG A 15 -4.46 -14.58 -9.12
CA ARG A 15 -5.17 -13.45 -8.54
C ARG A 15 -5.93 -13.90 -7.29
N ARG A 16 -5.72 -13.19 -6.17
CA ARG A 16 -6.35 -13.48 -4.87
C ARG A 16 -7.42 -12.47 -4.46
N GLY A 17 -7.44 -11.31 -5.09
CA GLY A 17 -8.38 -10.25 -4.77
C GLY A 17 -7.79 -8.88 -5.01
N GLU A 18 -8.34 -7.92 -4.29
CA GLU A 18 -7.89 -6.53 -4.28
C GLU A 18 -7.89 -6.03 -2.84
N LEU A 19 -6.94 -5.15 -2.55
CA LEU A 19 -6.98 -4.31 -1.36
C LEU A 19 -7.45 -2.92 -1.77
N ALA A 20 -8.32 -2.32 -1.00
CA ALA A 20 -8.79 -0.96 -1.19
C ALA A 20 -8.05 -0.01 -0.25
N ARG A 21 -7.23 0.88 -0.80
CA ARG A 21 -6.71 2.00 -0.05
C ARG A 21 -7.73 3.13 -0.11
N LEU A 22 -8.42 3.43 1.00
CA LEU A 22 -9.36 4.54 1.06
C LEU A 22 -8.60 5.86 1.19
N VAL A 23 -8.64 6.65 0.16
CA VAL A 23 -8.01 7.98 0.10
C VAL A 23 -8.60 8.76 -1.06
N MET A 24 -8.84 10.05 -0.86
CA MET A 24 -9.25 10.91 -1.95
C MET A 24 -8.09 11.11 -2.93
N THR A 25 -8.18 10.49 -4.12
CA THR A 25 -7.10 10.48 -5.11
C THR A 25 -7.25 11.52 -6.21
N MET A 26 -8.49 11.93 -6.50
CA MET A 26 -8.76 12.94 -7.54
C MET A 26 -8.97 14.31 -6.93
N ARG A 27 -8.31 15.31 -7.51
CA ARG A 27 -8.47 16.73 -7.16
C ARG A 27 -8.84 17.54 -8.40
N GLY A 28 -9.87 18.35 -8.31
CA GLY A 28 -10.36 19.16 -9.41
C GLY A 28 -11.10 18.36 -10.50
N GLY A 29 -11.55 19.05 -11.54
CA GLY A 29 -12.28 18.42 -12.67
C GLY A 29 -13.63 17.83 -12.32
N ASP A 30 -14.17 18.12 -11.14
CA ASP A 30 -15.45 17.61 -10.67
C ASP A 30 -16.65 18.43 -11.18
N ARG A 31 -16.42 19.66 -11.64
CA ARG A 31 -17.46 20.55 -12.18
C ARG A 31 -17.34 20.74 -13.68
N PRO A 32 -18.45 21.03 -14.39
CA PRO A 32 -18.43 21.33 -15.81
C PRO A 32 -17.52 22.53 -16.10
N LYS A 33 -16.56 22.34 -17.01
CA LYS A 33 -15.63 23.40 -17.41
C LYS A 33 -16.40 24.54 -18.05
N SER A 34 -16.15 25.77 -17.61
CA SER A 34 -16.80 27.00 -18.10
C SER A 34 -18.32 27.12 -17.84
N ALA A 35 -18.94 26.14 -17.17
CA ALA A 35 -20.36 26.12 -16.83
C ALA A 35 -20.64 25.75 -15.36
N HIS A 36 -19.65 25.94 -14.49
CA HIS A 36 -19.72 25.55 -13.07
C HIS A 36 -20.69 26.42 -12.25
N VAL A 37 -21.04 27.62 -12.74
CA VAL A 37 -22.04 28.48 -12.12
C VAL A 37 -23.45 28.05 -12.52
N GLU A 38 -23.66 27.80 -13.81
CA GLU A 38 -24.93 27.32 -14.37
C GLU A 38 -25.34 25.95 -13.82
N PHE A 39 -24.36 25.04 -13.72
CA PHE A 39 -24.55 23.68 -13.21
C PHE A 39 -23.83 23.46 -11.88
N SER A 40 -24.08 24.34 -10.91
CA SER A 40 -23.39 24.30 -9.62
C SER A 40 -23.55 23.02 -8.81
N GLY A 41 -24.68 22.30 -9.02
CA GLY A 41 -24.99 21.03 -8.37
C GLY A 41 -24.54 19.79 -9.13
N VAL A 42 -23.80 19.95 -10.26
CA VAL A 42 -23.42 18.81 -11.12
C VAL A 42 -21.95 18.51 -11.02
N SER A 43 -21.61 17.24 -10.81
CA SER A 43 -20.26 16.70 -10.97
C SER A 43 -20.14 15.95 -12.29
N VAL A 44 -19.07 16.21 -13.05
CA VAL A 44 -18.84 15.57 -14.37
C VAL A 44 -18.59 14.06 -14.22
N MET A 45 -17.98 13.66 -13.10
CA MET A 45 -17.72 12.25 -12.78
C MET A 45 -17.63 12.04 -11.27
N PRO A 46 -17.85 10.81 -10.79
CA PRO A 46 -17.62 10.50 -9.38
C PRO A 46 -16.18 10.82 -8.96
N ARG A 47 -16.02 11.39 -7.77
CA ARG A 47 -14.72 11.62 -7.20
C ARG A 47 -14.09 10.29 -6.74
N SER A 48 -12.87 10.02 -7.17
CA SER A 48 -12.16 8.82 -6.75
C SER A 48 -11.81 8.90 -5.26
N MET A 49 -12.40 8.01 -4.48
CA MET A 49 -12.24 7.91 -3.01
C MET A 49 -11.40 6.71 -2.58
N TRP A 50 -10.90 5.93 -3.51
CA TRP A 50 -10.09 4.76 -3.24
C TRP A 50 -9.11 4.47 -4.36
N GLU A 51 -8.05 3.72 -4.02
CA GLU A 51 -7.03 3.24 -4.93
C GLU A 51 -6.98 1.71 -4.83
N PRO A 52 -7.19 0.98 -5.96
CA PRO A 52 -7.13 -0.48 -5.96
C PRO A 52 -5.69 -0.97 -5.95
N TRP A 53 -5.42 -1.98 -5.12
CA TRP A 53 -4.16 -2.71 -5.05
C TRP A 53 -4.44 -4.17 -5.36
N LEU A 54 -4.01 -4.62 -6.55
CA LEU A 54 -4.23 -5.98 -7.00
C LEU A 54 -3.38 -6.95 -6.19
N LEU A 55 -4.02 -7.99 -5.67
CA LEU A 55 -3.37 -9.02 -4.88
C LEU A 55 -3.14 -10.27 -5.73
N PHE A 56 -1.89 -10.63 -5.89
CA PHE A 56 -1.44 -11.84 -6.55
C PHE A 56 -0.53 -12.65 -5.66
N ARG A 57 -0.45 -13.96 -5.90
CA ARG A 57 0.54 -14.83 -5.28
C ARG A 57 1.03 -15.88 -6.29
N ARG A 58 2.17 -16.46 -6.02
CA ARG A 58 2.58 -17.70 -6.67
C ARG A 58 1.59 -18.81 -6.29
N PRO A 59 1.22 -19.75 -7.21
CA PRO A 59 0.43 -20.91 -6.87
C PRO A 59 1.01 -21.68 -5.68
N LEU A 60 0.13 -22.15 -4.80
CA LEU A 60 0.57 -22.89 -3.63
C LEU A 60 1.08 -24.30 -4.03
N GLU A 61 2.10 -24.75 -3.34
CA GLU A 61 2.52 -26.15 -3.34
C GLU A 61 1.81 -26.88 -2.19
N GLY A 62 0.67 -27.50 -2.47
CA GLY A 62 -0.19 -28.09 -1.44
C GLY A 62 -1.10 -27.06 -0.76
N ARG A 63 -1.23 -27.12 0.56
CA ARG A 63 -2.09 -26.23 1.35
C ARG A 63 -1.32 -24.99 1.85
N VAL A 64 -2.05 -23.98 2.33
CA VAL A 64 -1.46 -22.76 2.89
C VAL A 64 -0.43 -23.06 3.98
N GLN A 65 -0.76 -23.97 4.91
CA GLN A 65 0.17 -24.31 6.00
C GLN A 65 1.45 -25.00 5.51
N ASP A 66 1.41 -25.72 4.40
CA ASP A 66 2.58 -26.37 3.83
C ASP A 66 3.53 -25.32 3.22
N ASN A 67 2.95 -24.30 2.57
CA ASN A 67 3.71 -23.15 2.05
C ASN A 67 4.26 -22.25 3.17
N LEU A 68 3.50 -22.05 4.25
CA LEU A 68 4.01 -21.30 5.41
C LEU A 68 5.22 -21.99 6.04
N ARG A 69 5.19 -23.34 6.20
CA ARG A 69 6.32 -24.10 6.76
C ARG A 69 7.54 -24.09 5.85
N ARG A 70 7.33 -24.15 4.53
CA ARG A 70 8.41 -24.30 3.56
C ARG A 70 8.99 -22.97 3.09
N TRP A 71 8.13 -21.98 2.89
CA TRP A 71 8.47 -20.72 2.21
C TRP A 71 8.19 -19.47 3.05
N GLY A 72 7.53 -19.60 4.19
CA GLY A 72 7.07 -18.46 4.99
C GLY A 72 6.00 -17.60 4.31
N THR A 73 5.33 -18.12 3.26
CA THR A 73 4.42 -17.35 2.40
C THR A 73 3.06 -18.01 2.23
N GLY A 74 2.13 -17.32 1.57
CA GLY A 74 0.82 -17.87 1.20
C GLY A 74 -0.36 -17.32 2.00
N GLY A 75 -0.12 -16.49 3.01
CA GLY A 75 -1.13 -15.84 3.84
C GLY A 75 -0.79 -14.39 4.14
N PHE A 76 -1.55 -13.80 5.07
CA PHE A 76 -1.33 -12.45 5.60
C PHE A 76 -1.05 -12.50 7.09
N ARG A 77 -0.15 -11.61 7.56
CA ARG A 77 0.08 -11.41 8.98
C ARG A 77 -1.12 -10.71 9.59
N ARG A 78 -1.69 -11.29 10.65
CA ARG A 78 -2.80 -10.68 11.39
C ARG A 78 -2.38 -9.34 12.01
N ILE A 79 -3.33 -8.44 12.21
CA ILE A 79 -3.09 -7.17 12.93
C ILE A 79 -2.84 -7.47 14.40
N SER A 80 -3.68 -8.32 15.00
CA SER A 80 -3.55 -8.90 16.35
C SER A 80 -4.12 -10.31 16.39
N ASP A 81 -4.06 -10.98 17.53
CA ASP A 81 -4.63 -12.35 17.70
C ASP A 81 -6.14 -12.40 17.41
N GLN A 82 -6.88 -11.34 17.72
CA GLN A 82 -8.31 -11.25 17.47
C GLN A 82 -8.65 -10.59 16.14
N ARG A 83 -7.71 -9.82 15.53
CA ARG A 83 -8.00 -9.02 14.34
C ARG A 83 -7.21 -9.50 13.13
N PRO A 84 -7.89 -10.06 12.10
CA PRO A 84 -7.24 -10.42 10.85
C PRO A 84 -6.79 -9.19 10.07
N PHE A 85 -5.91 -9.38 9.09
CA PHE A 85 -5.60 -8.35 8.09
C PHE A 85 -6.83 -8.11 7.22
N GLY A 86 -7.24 -6.85 7.09
CA GLY A 86 -8.40 -6.47 6.27
C GLY A 86 -8.01 -6.11 4.84
N ASP A 87 -8.96 -6.21 3.95
CA ASP A 87 -8.84 -5.81 2.54
C ASP A 87 -9.04 -4.30 2.31
N VAL A 88 -9.39 -3.56 3.36
CA VAL A 88 -9.53 -2.10 3.33
C VAL A 88 -8.54 -1.46 4.28
N ILE A 89 -7.73 -0.54 3.75
CA ILE A 89 -6.79 0.26 4.53
C ILE A 89 -7.15 1.74 4.39
N VAL A 90 -7.58 2.35 5.49
CA VAL A 90 -7.83 3.80 5.53
C VAL A 90 -6.49 4.52 5.51
N SER A 91 -6.37 5.50 4.63
CA SER A 91 -5.14 6.25 4.42
C SER A 91 -5.42 7.74 4.22
N SER A 92 -4.43 8.55 4.50
CA SER A 92 -4.41 9.97 4.16
C SER A 92 -3.53 10.21 2.92
N PRO A 93 -3.63 11.36 2.24
CA PRO A 93 -2.63 11.79 1.27
C PRO A 93 -1.24 11.87 1.90
N THR A 94 -0.20 11.72 1.08
CA THR A 94 1.19 11.87 1.52
C THR A 94 1.40 13.23 2.19
N ARG A 95 1.95 13.21 3.39
CA ARG A 95 2.14 14.42 4.21
C ARG A 95 3.19 15.36 3.61
N PRO A 96 3.10 16.68 3.83
CA PRO A 96 4.12 17.62 3.37
C PRO A 96 5.54 17.28 3.86
N ALA A 97 5.68 16.79 5.08
CA ALA A 97 6.96 16.35 5.63
C ALA A 97 7.60 15.21 4.81
N GLU A 98 6.81 14.21 4.42
CA GLU A 98 7.28 13.11 3.57
C GLU A 98 7.66 13.62 2.17
N ARG A 99 6.86 14.51 1.58
CA ARG A 99 7.14 15.12 0.27
C ARG A 99 8.42 15.96 0.25
N LYS A 100 8.78 16.59 1.36
CA LYS A 100 10.05 17.32 1.49
C LYS A 100 11.26 16.39 1.48
N LEU A 101 11.10 15.15 1.94
CA LEU A 101 12.18 14.15 1.94
C LEU A 101 12.36 13.47 0.59
N ALA A 102 11.27 13.33 -0.16
CA ALA A 102 11.27 12.68 -1.46
C ALA A 102 10.20 13.31 -2.36
N ASN A 103 10.62 14.19 -3.25
CA ASN A 103 9.71 14.86 -4.20
C ASN A 103 9.44 13.95 -5.41
N HIS A 104 8.77 12.83 -5.17
CA HIS A 104 8.40 11.86 -6.21
C HIS A 104 6.90 11.87 -6.45
N PRO A 105 6.41 11.88 -7.72
CA PRO A 105 4.99 11.98 -8.03
C PRO A 105 4.15 10.83 -7.46
N SER A 106 4.72 9.65 -7.35
CA SER A 106 4.06 8.44 -6.83
C SER A 106 4.39 8.12 -5.37
N LEU A 107 5.00 9.05 -4.63
CA LEU A 107 5.33 8.86 -3.22
C LEU A 107 4.08 8.44 -2.42
N LYS A 108 4.17 7.29 -1.73
CA LYS A 108 3.09 6.78 -0.88
C LYS A 108 3.36 7.10 0.60
N PRO A 109 2.31 7.35 1.41
CA PRO A 109 2.47 7.62 2.84
C PRO A 109 3.08 6.43 3.59
N GLN A 110 4.00 6.70 4.49
CA GLN A 110 4.64 5.67 5.32
C GLN A 110 3.64 4.93 6.21
N ALA A 111 2.63 5.63 6.75
CA ALA A 111 1.58 5.00 7.56
C ALA A 111 0.83 3.90 6.79
N PHE A 112 0.52 4.12 5.53
CA PHE A 112 -0.12 3.13 4.66
C PHE A 112 0.83 1.97 4.31
N LEU A 113 2.04 2.31 3.84
CA LEU A 113 2.98 1.29 3.37
C LEU A 113 3.46 0.37 4.49
N ARG A 114 3.67 0.87 5.71
CA ARG A 114 4.06 0.02 6.85
C ARG A 114 3.01 -1.02 7.20
N GLN A 115 1.73 -0.64 7.15
CA GLN A 115 0.62 -1.60 7.35
C GLN A 115 0.60 -2.66 6.24
N LEU A 116 0.69 -2.22 4.98
CA LEU A 116 0.68 -3.11 3.83
C LEU A 116 1.86 -4.09 3.87
N VAL A 117 3.08 -3.57 4.01
CA VAL A 117 4.32 -4.37 4.02
C VAL A 117 4.33 -5.34 5.21
N ARG A 118 3.87 -4.90 6.40
CA ARG A 118 3.73 -5.80 7.55
C ARG A 118 2.77 -6.96 7.25
N GLY A 119 1.68 -6.67 6.55
CA GLY A 119 0.63 -7.65 6.25
C GLY A 119 1.07 -8.73 5.26
N VAL A 120 1.90 -8.40 4.28
CA VAL A 120 2.28 -9.33 3.19
C VAL A 120 3.36 -10.34 3.58
N LEU A 121 4.02 -10.19 4.74
CA LEU A 121 4.97 -11.16 5.30
C LEU A 121 4.32 -11.87 6.52
N PRO A 122 3.64 -13.00 6.32
CA PRO A 122 2.75 -13.59 7.32
C PRO A 122 3.45 -14.03 8.60
N LEU A 123 4.71 -14.47 8.52
CA LEU A 123 5.50 -14.90 9.68
C LEU A 123 6.37 -13.76 10.28
N GLY A 124 6.33 -12.58 9.68
CA GLY A 124 7.12 -11.44 10.15
C GLY A 124 8.58 -11.46 9.72
N GLU A 125 8.92 -12.32 8.79
CA GLU A 125 10.26 -12.49 8.23
C GLU A 125 10.19 -12.69 6.71
N GLY A 126 11.28 -12.38 6.00
CA GLY A 126 11.36 -12.45 4.55
C GLY A 126 11.95 -11.18 3.94
N ILE A 127 11.90 -11.09 2.62
CA ILE A 127 12.45 -9.97 1.86
C ILE A 127 11.33 -9.30 1.05
N VAL A 128 11.20 -8.00 1.17
CA VAL A 128 10.31 -7.18 0.35
C VAL A 128 11.06 -6.76 -0.92
N LEU A 129 10.57 -7.17 -2.09
CA LEU A 129 11.10 -6.75 -3.38
C LEU A 129 10.17 -5.69 -4.01
N ASP A 130 10.73 -4.53 -4.32
CA ASP A 130 10.06 -3.49 -5.11
C ASP A 130 10.82 -3.26 -6.42
N PRO A 131 10.35 -3.83 -7.56
CA PRO A 131 11.03 -3.70 -8.85
C PRO A 131 10.84 -2.33 -9.52
N PHE A 132 10.08 -1.41 -8.90
CA PHE A 132 9.81 -0.05 -9.37
C PHE A 132 9.91 0.93 -8.20
N ALA A 133 11.05 0.93 -7.52
CA ALA A 133 11.22 1.53 -6.19
C ALA A 133 10.97 3.05 -6.15
N GLY A 134 11.17 3.77 -7.28
CA GLY A 134 11.02 5.22 -7.33
C GLY A 134 11.88 5.89 -6.26
N SER A 135 11.26 6.65 -5.37
CA SER A 135 11.91 7.27 -4.22
C SER A 135 12.16 6.34 -3.02
N GLY A 136 11.94 5.03 -3.16
CA GLY A 136 12.21 4.06 -2.11
C GLY A 136 11.19 4.02 -0.96
N SER A 137 9.98 4.52 -1.15
CA SER A 137 8.98 4.59 -0.07
C SER A 137 8.59 3.21 0.49
N THR A 138 8.53 2.16 -0.35
CA THR A 138 8.27 0.78 0.07
C THR A 138 9.44 0.22 0.89
N LEU A 139 10.67 0.48 0.45
CA LEU A 139 11.87 0.05 1.16
C LEU A 139 11.97 0.70 2.54
N ALA A 140 11.73 2.01 2.59
CA ALA A 140 11.70 2.76 3.85
C ALA A 140 10.65 2.20 4.82
N ALA A 141 9.49 1.79 4.31
CA ALA A 141 8.45 1.17 5.12
C ALA A 141 8.87 -0.21 5.64
N ALA A 142 9.52 -1.02 4.81
CA ALA A 142 10.06 -2.33 5.19
C ALA A 142 11.12 -2.19 6.29
N GLU A 143 12.11 -1.32 6.08
CA GLU A 143 13.15 -1.05 7.07
C GLU A 143 12.60 -0.51 8.40
N ALA A 144 11.57 0.36 8.34
CA ALA A 144 10.97 0.94 9.54
C ALA A 144 10.30 -0.10 10.46
N ILE A 145 9.90 -1.24 9.92
CA ILE A 145 9.27 -2.35 10.67
C ILE A 145 10.19 -3.57 10.81
N GLY A 146 11.47 -3.41 10.47
CA GLY A 146 12.51 -4.43 10.67
C GLY A 146 12.57 -5.51 9.59
N TYR A 147 12.04 -5.27 8.39
CA TYR A 147 12.12 -6.22 7.29
C TYR A 147 13.27 -5.88 6.33
N ALA A 148 13.91 -6.91 5.80
CA ALA A 148 14.84 -6.76 4.70
C ALA A 148 14.09 -6.35 3.42
N SER A 149 14.73 -5.53 2.59
CA SER A 149 14.15 -5.09 1.32
C SER A 149 15.18 -4.97 0.21
N VAL A 150 14.72 -5.16 -1.02
CA VAL A 150 15.49 -4.95 -2.25
C VAL A 150 14.65 -4.09 -3.18
N GLY A 151 15.22 -3.01 -3.68
CA GLY A 151 14.57 -2.12 -4.65
C GLY A 151 15.32 -2.05 -5.95
N ILE A 152 14.60 -1.96 -7.05
CA ILE A 152 15.15 -1.71 -8.39
C ILE A 152 14.55 -0.42 -8.90
N GLU A 153 15.39 0.52 -9.31
CA GLU A 153 14.99 1.77 -9.97
C GLU A 153 15.87 2.01 -11.20
N ARG A 154 15.23 2.24 -12.31
CA ARG A 154 15.91 2.42 -13.60
C ARG A 154 16.40 3.85 -13.81
N ASP A 155 15.64 4.83 -13.28
CA ASP A 155 15.98 6.24 -13.43
C ASP A 155 17.06 6.62 -12.41
N PRO A 156 18.26 7.06 -12.85
CA PRO A 156 19.36 7.40 -11.95
C PRO A 156 18.98 8.50 -10.95
N HIS A 157 18.20 9.50 -11.38
CA HIS A 157 17.74 10.59 -10.51
C HIS A 157 16.87 10.07 -9.36
N TYR A 158 15.92 9.17 -9.65
CA TYR A 158 15.09 8.56 -8.61
C TYR A 158 15.86 7.55 -7.76
N PHE A 159 16.83 6.85 -8.34
CA PHE A 159 17.72 5.98 -7.58
C PHE A 159 18.54 6.76 -6.53
N GLU A 160 19.18 7.86 -6.93
CA GLU A 160 19.92 8.75 -6.02
C GLU A 160 18.98 9.36 -4.95
N MET A 161 17.78 9.79 -5.36
CA MET A 161 16.75 10.26 -4.45
C MET A 161 16.40 9.20 -3.41
N ALA A 162 16.20 7.95 -3.82
CA ALA A 162 15.87 6.84 -2.94
C ALA A 162 16.96 6.60 -1.89
N GLN A 163 18.23 6.59 -2.28
CA GLN A 163 19.35 6.42 -1.36
C GLN A 163 19.34 7.45 -0.23
N GLN A 164 18.97 8.69 -0.53
CA GLN A 164 18.89 9.77 0.46
C GLN A 164 17.57 9.76 1.25
N ALA A 165 16.47 9.36 0.62
CA ALA A 165 15.14 9.42 1.20
C ALA A 165 14.84 8.25 2.14
N ILE A 166 15.28 7.03 1.83
CA ILE A 166 15.00 5.81 2.60
C ILE A 166 15.34 5.98 4.09
N PRO A 167 16.58 6.35 4.49
CA PRO A 167 16.92 6.47 5.91
C PRO A 167 16.14 7.56 6.64
N ARG A 168 15.67 8.58 5.93
CA ARG A 168 14.86 9.66 6.49
C ARG A 168 13.39 9.28 6.59
N LEU A 169 12.83 8.65 5.56
CA LEU A 169 11.43 8.20 5.55
C LEU A 169 11.20 7.09 6.59
N ARG A 170 12.15 6.18 6.79
CA ARG A 170 12.03 5.12 7.81
C ARG A 170 11.95 5.67 9.23
N SER A 171 12.60 6.80 9.50
CA SER A 171 12.63 7.41 10.83
C SER A 171 11.39 8.28 11.14
N ILE A 172 10.52 8.54 10.15
CA ILE A 172 9.30 9.33 10.38
C ILE A 172 8.40 8.60 11.39
N GLN A 173 7.97 9.34 12.40
CA GLN A 173 6.92 8.87 13.31
C GLN A 173 5.58 8.84 12.56
N VAL A 174 4.96 7.69 12.49
CA VAL A 174 3.62 7.51 11.95
C VAL A 174 2.68 7.25 13.12
N THR A 175 1.65 8.07 13.25
CA THR A 175 0.53 7.74 14.14
C THR A 175 -0.19 6.54 13.55
N ALA A 176 -0.49 5.54 14.36
CA ALA A 176 -1.42 4.48 14.00
C ALA A 176 -2.67 5.11 13.37
N GLY A 177 -3.07 4.64 12.20
CA GLY A 177 -4.28 5.15 11.55
C GLY A 177 -5.49 4.84 12.44
N ALA A 178 -6.59 5.59 12.26
CA ALA A 178 -7.85 5.38 12.98
C ALA A 178 -8.46 3.95 12.83
N GLY A 179 -7.75 3.04 12.15
CA GLY A 179 -8.05 1.61 12.06
C GLY A 179 -7.32 0.73 13.10
N ASP A 180 -6.44 1.30 13.91
CA ASP A 180 -5.67 0.57 14.94
C ASP A 180 -6.27 0.72 16.36
N GLU A 181 -7.36 1.48 16.54
CA GLU A 181 -8.06 1.47 17.82
C GLU A 181 -8.70 0.09 18.07
N PRO A 182 -8.45 -0.52 19.24
CA PRO A 182 -9.20 -1.70 19.64
C PRO A 182 -10.67 -1.31 19.63
N ALA A 183 -11.52 -2.09 18.96
CA ALA A 183 -12.96 -1.92 19.06
C ALA A 183 -13.33 -1.86 20.55
N ALA A 184 -13.81 -0.70 20.99
CA ALA A 184 -14.36 -0.53 22.33
C ALA A 184 -15.40 -1.63 22.52
N GLY A 185 -15.23 -2.43 23.58
CA GLY A 185 -16.10 -3.55 23.86
C GLY A 185 -17.55 -3.10 23.87
N HIS A 186 -18.35 -3.68 23.01
CA HIS A 186 -19.79 -3.79 23.24
C HIS A 186 -19.99 -4.97 24.19
N ASP A 187 -19.74 -4.72 25.47
CA ASP A 187 -20.47 -5.42 26.54
C ASP A 187 -21.85 -4.78 26.62
N SER A 188 -22.83 -5.55 26.39
CA SER A 188 -24.23 -5.47 26.77
C SER A 188 -25.20 -5.81 25.66
N LEU A 189 -25.64 -7.03 25.54
CA LEU A 189 -26.96 -7.59 25.91
C LEU A 189 -27.00 -9.07 25.58
#